data_e31a33d6df34ca12503d91ed20e1ea6a
#
_entry.id   e31a33d6df34ca12503d91ed20e1ea6a
#
_cell.length_a   1.000
_cell.length_b   1.000
_cell.length_c   1.000
_cell.angle_alpha   90.00
_cell.angle_beta   90.00
_cell.angle_gamma   90.00
#
_symmetry.space_group_name_H-M   'P 1'
#
loop_
_entity.id
_entity.type
_entity.pdbx_description
1 polymer ?
#
loop_
_entity_poly.entity_id
_entity_poly.type
_entity_poly.pdbx_seq_one_letter_code
_entity_poly.pdbx_strand_id
1 'polypeptide(L)'
;MECPNIENLKFSQTSIDAIEEIRQKRELSDLLIKAIGYGTWANIFVGNGMLEMTYSLYSTDFESMAKTMAKVPLITRSMIQKISHMTYLRVSDYKEKQFWSAVGRGCSIQ
;
A
#
# COMPACT_ATOMS: atom_id res chain seq x y z
N MET A 1 3.42 4.74 -16.95
CA MET A 1 2.27 3.97 -16.44
C MET A 1 1.43 4.86 -15.54
N GLU A 2 0.14 4.89 -15.80
CA GLU A 2 -0.76 5.69 -14.99
C GLU A 2 -1.18 4.95 -13.74
N CYS A 3 -1.31 5.69 -12.64
CA CYS A 3 -1.83 5.12 -11.42
C CYS A 3 -3.34 4.92 -11.52
N PRO A 4 -3.86 3.83 -10.99
CA PRO A 4 -5.29 3.54 -11.08
C PRO A 4 -6.11 4.40 -10.13
N ASN A 5 -7.40 4.52 -10.46
CA ASN A 5 -8.41 4.98 -9.52
C ASN A 5 -9.19 3.75 -9.07
N ILE A 6 -9.23 3.52 -7.78
CA ILE A 6 -9.92 2.36 -7.22
C ILE A 6 -10.96 2.85 -6.23
N GLU A 7 -12.22 2.73 -6.58
CA GLU A 7 -13.32 3.15 -5.73
C GLU A 7 -13.97 1.95 -5.07
N ASN A 8 -14.42 2.13 -3.84
CA ASN A 8 -15.12 1.10 -3.08
C ASN A 8 -14.30 -0.19 -2.96
N LEU A 9 -13.02 -0.02 -2.66
CA LEU A 9 -12.12 -1.14 -2.44
C LEU A 9 -12.39 -1.73 -1.06
N LYS A 10 -12.68 -3.02 -1.03
CA LYS A 10 -12.83 -3.76 0.22
C LYS A 10 -11.77 -4.84 0.28
N PHE A 11 -10.99 -4.83 1.35
CA PHE A 11 -9.90 -5.80 1.50
C PHE A 11 -10.42 -7.16 1.92
N SER A 12 -9.95 -8.20 1.25
CA SER A 12 -10.16 -9.58 1.69
C SER A 12 -9.25 -9.87 2.88
N GLN A 13 -9.47 -11.00 3.55
CA GLN A 13 -8.64 -11.38 4.68
C GLN A 13 -7.16 -11.51 4.29
N THR A 14 -6.89 -11.98 3.07
CA THR A 14 -5.51 -12.08 2.57
C THR A 14 -4.83 -10.72 2.56
N SER A 15 -5.52 -9.69 2.06
CA SER A 15 -4.98 -8.32 2.04
C SER A 15 -4.84 -7.76 3.45
N ILE A 16 -5.83 -8.00 4.30
CA ILE A 16 -5.80 -7.52 5.69
C ILE A 16 -4.60 -8.11 6.42
N ASP A 17 -4.35 -9.40 6.26
CA ASP A 17 -3.20 -10.05 6.90
C ASP A 17 -1.88 -9.45 6.42
N ALA A 18 -1.77 -9.16 5.12
CA ALA A 18 -0.57 -8.55 4.56
C ALA A 18 -0.35 -7.14 5.10
N ILE A 19 -1.41 -6.35 5.19
CA ILE A 19 -1.34 -4.99 5.73
C ILE A 19 -0.95 -5.03 7.20
N GLU A 20 -1.53 -5.95 7.97
CA GLU A 20 -1.19 -6.10 9.38
C GLU A 20 0.25 -6.53 9.57
N GLU A 21 0.79 -7.36 8.69
CA GLU A 21 2.20 -7.74 8.73
C GLU A 21 3.09 -6.52 8.58
N ILE A 22 2.74 -5.63 7.66
CA ILE A 22 3.47 -4.37 7.48
C ILE A 22 3.35 -3.49 8.73
N ARG A 23 2.16 -3.41 9.31
CA ARG A 23 1.91 -2.58 10.49
C ARG A 23 2.64 -3.07 11.75
N GLN A 24 2.88 -4.37 11.87
CA GLN A 24 3.50 -4.94 13.06
C GLN A 24 4.96 -4.53 13.25
N LYS A 25 5.61 -4.12 12.19
CA LYS A 25 7.02 -3.73 12.28
C LYS A 25 7.10 -2.25 12.63
N ARG A 26 7.32 -1.95 13.91
CA ARG A 26 7.37 -0.58 14.41
C ARG A 26 8.37 0.30 13.66
N GLU A 27 9.56 -0.24 13.43
CA GLU A 27 10.59 0.50 12.70
C GLU A 27 10.13 0.86 11.31
N LEU A 28 9.45 -0.08 10.65
CA LEU A 28 8.90 0.13 9.34
C LEU A 28 7.79 1.18 9.38
N SER A 29 6.90 1.08 10.37
CA SER A 29 5.80 2.04 10.53
C SER A 29 6.33 3.45 10.76
N ASP A 30 7.35 3.60 11.62
CA ASP A 30 7.94 4.89 11.90
C ASP A 30 8.57 5.50 10.66
N LEU A 31 9.26 4.70 9.85
CA LEU A 31 9.84 5.15 8.60
C LEU A 31 8.76 5.56 7.61
N LEU A 32 7.68 4.79 7.55
CA LEU A 32 6.57 5.11 6.66
C LEU A 32 5.89 6.41 7.06
N ILE A 33 5.65 6.61 8.36
CA ILE A 33 5.05 7.86 8.84
C ILE A 33 5.88 9.06 8.43
N LYS A 34 7.18 9.00 8.64
CA LYS A 34 8.08 10.09 8.32
C LYS A 34 8.16 10.36 6.83
N ALA A 35 8.14 9.29 6.04
CA ALA A 35 8.30 9.41 4.59
C ALA A 35 7.00 9.83 3.90
N ILE A 36 5.88 9.32 4.35
CA ILE A 36 4.60 9.46 3.65
C ILE A 36 3.76 10.62 4.15
N GLY A 37 3.91 10.95 5.42
CA GLY A 37 3.04 11.94 6.03
C GLY A 37 1.65 11.37 6.27
N TYR A 38 0.63 12.18 6.02
CA TYR A 38 -0.74 11.81 6.31
C TYR A 38 -1.56 11.75 5.03
N GLY A 39 -2.40 10.74 4.92
CA GLY A 39 -3.25 10.55 3.75
C GLY A 39 -4.01 9.23 3.87
N THR A 40 -4.86 8.94 2.89
CA THR A 40 -5.68 7.73 2.90
C THR A 40 -4.84 6.48 3.06
N TRP A 41 -3.78 6.38 2.29
CA TRP A 41 -2.98 5.17 2.32
C TRP A 41 -2.05 5.11 3.53
N ALA A 42 -1.70 6.24 4.13
CA ALA A 42 -1.01 6.25 5.40
C ALA A 42 -1.89 5.66 6.49
N ASN A 43 -3.19 5.95 6.45
CA ASN A 43 -4.14 5.33 7.37
C ASN A 43 -4.22 3.83 7.19
N ILE A 44 -4.10 3.36 5.96
CA ILE A 44 -4.12 1.93 5.68
C ILE A 44 -2.88 1.24 6.25
N PHE A 45 -1.70 1.74 5.92
CA PHE A 45 -0.45 1.04 6.24
C PHE A 45 0.14 1.37 7.60
N VAL A 46 -0.19 2.50 8.17
CA VAL A 46 0.44 2.97 9.40
C VAL A 46 -0.55 3.29 10.49
N GLY A 47 -1.79 3.58 10.11
CA GLY A 47 -2.82 3.98 11.06
C GLY A 47 -3.45 2.80 11.78
N ASN A 48 -4.35 3.14 12.70
CA ASN A 48 -5.14 2.16 13.44
C ASN A 48 -6.53 1.99 12.81
N GLY A 49 -6.67 2.39 11.55
CA GLY A 49 -7.93 2.30 10.84
C GLY A 49 -8.43 0.86 10.70
N MET A 50 -9.74 0.72 10.67
CA MET A 50 -10.37 -0.59 10.50
C MET A 50 -10.26 -1.01 9.05
N LEU A 51 -9.58 -2.13 8.82
CA LEU A 51 -9.33 -2.62 7.45
C LEU A 51 -10.57 -3.26 6.82
N GLU A 52 -11.61 -3.51 7.61
CA GLU A 52 -12.88 -4.02 7.11
C GLU A 52 -13.73 -2.97 6.42
N MET A 53 -13.33 -1.71 6.51
CA MET A 53 -14.03 -0.61 5.85
C MET A 53 -13.73 -0.59 4.36
N THR A 54 -14.59 0.10 3.62
CA THR A 54 -14.38 0.35 2.20
C THR A 54 -13.52 1.59 2.01
N TYR A 55 -12.55 1.51 1.13
CA TYR A 55 -11.65 2.62 0.83
C TYR A 55 -11.74 3.01 -0.63
N SER A 56 -11.52 4.29 -0.90
CA SER A 56 -11.37 4.78 -2.28
C SER A 56 -10.02 5.45 -2.39
N LEU A 57 -9.26 5.03 -3.38
CA LEU A 57 -7.92 5.54 -3.64
C LEU A 57 -7.85 6.04 -5.07
N TYR A 58 -7.28 7.20 -5.25
CA TYR A 58 -7.20 7.84 -6.56
C TYR A 58 -5.76 7.87 -7.06
N SER A 59 -5.61 8.14 -8.34
CA SER A 59 -4.29 8.16 -8.96
C SER A 59 -3.32 9.10 -8.22
N THR A 60 -3.83 10.22 -7.71
CA THR A 60 -3.00 11.16 -6.96
C THR A 60 -2.50 10.57 -5.65
N ASP A 61 -3.29 9.72 -5.00
CA ASP A 61 -2.86 9.02 -3.79
C ASP A 61 -1.71 8.08 -4.09
N PHE A 62 -1.82 7.32 -5.16
CA PHE A 62 -0.76 6.38 -5.56
C PHE A 62 0.49 7.10 -6.04
N GLU A 63 0.34 8.21 -6.74
CA GLU A 63 1.49 9.02 -7.17
C GLU A 63 2.25 9.56 -5.96
N SER A 64 1.51 10.08 -4.98
CA SER A 64 2.09 10.56 -3.73
C SER A 64 2.83 9.45 -3.01
N MET A 65 2.21 8.28 -2.93
CA MET A 65 2.80 7.10 -2.31
C MET A 65 4.11 6.70 -3.02
N ALA A 66 4.09 6.65 -4.34
CA ALA A 66 5.25 6.25 -5.11
C ALA A 66 6.42 7.21 -4.91
N LYS A 67 6.14 8.52 -4.92
CA LYS A 67 7.17 9.54 -4.66
C LYS A 67 7.76 9.41 -3.27
N THR A 68 6.92 9.11 -2.30
CA THR A 68 7.35 8.97 -0.92
C THR A 68 8.15 7.68 -0.72
N MET A 69 7.71 6.60 -1.34
CA MET A 69 8.41 5.32 -1.25
C MET A 69 9.81 5.39 -1.85
N ALA A 70 10.03 6.27 -2.82
CA ALA A 70 11.36 6.47 -3.38
C ALA A 70 12.36 6.99 -2.34
N LYS A 71 11.86 7.59 -1.26
CA LYS A 71 12.69 8.13 -0.17
C LYS A 71 12.91 7.13 0.96
N VAL A 72 12.20 6.01 0.92
CA VAL A 72 12.31 4.97 1.95
C VAL A 72 13.57 4.14 1.67
N PRO A 73 14.32 3.75 2.72
CA PRO A 73 15.51 2.91 2.53
C PRO A 73 15.23 1.67 1.69
N LEU A 74 16.19 1.27 0.91
CA LEU A 74 16.04 0.17 -0.03
C LEU A 74 15.59 -1.13 0.64
N ILE A 75 16.13 -1.44 1.80
CA ILE A 75 15.77 -2.67 2.53
C ILE A 75 14.28 -2.67 2.86
N THR A 76 13.79 -1.57 3.42
CA THR A 76 12.37 -1.42 3.78
C THR A 76 11.49 -1.48 2.55
N ARG A 77 11.89 -0.77 1.49
CA ARG A 77 11.15 -0.75 0.24
C ARG A 77 11.06 -2.13 -0.39
N SER A 78 12.16 -2.89 -0.34
CA SER A 78 12.19 -4.25 -0.87
C SER A 78 11.26 -5.18 -0.11
N MET A 79 11.17 -5.02 1.20
CA MET A 79 10.24 -5.81 2.02
C MET A 79 8.79 -5.53 1.64
N ILE A 80 8.44 -4.25 1.46
CA ILE A 80 7.09 -3.87 1.07
C ILE A 80 6.76 -4.41 -0.31
N GLN A 81 7.71 -4.32 -1.24
CA GLN A 81 7.51 -4.83 -2.60
C GLN A 81 7.30 -6.34 -2.59
N LYS A 82 8.04 -7.06 -1.78
CA LYS A 82 7.90 -8.51 -1.68
C LYS A 82 6.53 -8.90 -1.12
N ILE A 83 6.10 -8.25 -0.05
CA ILE A 83 4.79 -8.51 0.55
C ILE A 83 3.69 -8.18 -0.47
N SER A 84 3.82 -7.05 -1.15
CA SER A 84 2.84 -6.61 -2.15
C SER A 84 2.74 -7.61 -3.30
N HIS A 85 3.86 -8.07 -3.81
CA HIS A 85 3.87 -9.04 -4.91
C HIS A 85 3.24 -10.37 -4.51
N MET A 86 3.61 -10.87 -3.35
CA MET A 86 3.06 -12.14 -2.84
C MET A 86 1.55 -12.03 -2.63
N THR A 87 1.09 -10.90 -2.12
CA THR A 87 -0.34 -10.68 -1.89
C THR A 87 -1.08 -10.54 -3.22
N TYR A 88 -0.50 -9.84 -4.17
CA TYR A 88 -1.05 -9.73 -5.52
C TYR A 88 -1.33 -11.11 -6.13
N LEU A 89 -0.41 -12.05 -5.92
CA LEU A 89 -0.58 -13.39 -6.47
C LEU A 89 -1.67 -14.20 -5.77
N ARG A 90 -1.98 -13.85 -4.52
CA ARG A 90 -2.94 -14.60 -3.70
C ARG A 90 -4.36 -14.09 -3.79
N VAL A 91 -4.55 -12.79 -4.00
CA VAL A 91 -5.91 -12.24 -4.08
C VAL A 91 -6.51 -12.55 -5.42
N SER A 92 -7.83 -12.69 -5.45
CA SER A 92 -8.55 -12.96 -6.70
C SER A 92 -9.34 -11.76 -7.19
N ASP A 93 -9.65 -10.82 -6.30
CA ASP A 93 -10.40 -9.63 -6.67
C ASP A 93 -9.58 -8.68 -7.53
N TYR A 94 -10.17 -8.18 -8.60
CA TYR A 94 -9.50 -7.30 -9.55
C TYR A 94 -9.04 -6.00 -8.90
N LYS A 95 -9.88 -5.41 -8.05
CA LYS A 95 -9.54 -4.16 -7.36
C LYS A 95 -8.37 -4.35 -6.41
N GLU A 96 -8.35 -5.46 -5.68
CA GLU A 96 -7.24 -5.75 -4.79
C GLU A 96 -5.95 -6.00 -5.58
N LYS A 97 -6.05 -6.67 -6.72
CA LYS A 97 -4.88 -6.86 -7.58
C LYS A 97 -4.33 -5.53 -8.08
N GLN A 98 -5.20 -4.63 -8.48
CA GLN A 98 -4.77 -3.28 -8.89
C GLN A 98 -4.08 -2.54 -7.74
N PHE A 99 -4.65 -2.63 -6.55
CA PHE A 99 -4.08 -1.99 -5.37
C PHE A 99 -2.66 -2.49 -5.09
N TRP A 100 -2.49 -3.80 -5.00
CA TRP A 100 -1.18 -4.38 -4.68
C TRP A 100 -0.16 -4.19 -5.80
N SER A 101 -0.60 -4.21 -7.04
CA SER A 101 0.27 -3.91 -8.17
C SER A 101 0.78 -2.47 -8.10
N ALA A 102 -0.11 -1.52 -7.81
CA ALA A 102 0.26 -0.12 -7.68
C ALA A 102 1.22 0.11 -6.51
N VAL A 103 0.95 -0.53 -5.37
CA VAL A 103 1.81 -0.42 -4.19
C VAL A 103 3.19 -1.02 -4.48
N GLY A 104 3.21 -2.23 -5.03
CA GLY A 104 4.46 -2.97 -5.21
C GLY A 104 5.37 -2.42 -6.30
N ARG A 105 4.78 -1.87 -7.36
CA ARG A 105 5.55 -1.40 -8.50
C ARG A 105 5.83 0.10 -8.49
N GLY A 106 5.13 0.84 -7.65
CA GLY A 106 5.24 2.28 -7.68
C GLY A 106 4.73 2.81 -9.01
N CYS A 107 3.41 2.89 -9.15
CA CYS A 107 2.74 3.11 -10.44
C CYS A 107 3.22 4.33 -11.23
N SER A 108 3.81 5.32 -10.56
CA SER A 108 4.31 6.52 -11.25
C SER A 108 5.82 6.49 -11.48
N ILE A 109 6.49 5.42 -11.10
CA ILE A 109 7.93 5.30 -11.28
C ILE A 109 8.21 4.74 -12.67
N GLN A 110 9.01 5.43 -13.41
CA GLN A 110 9.44 5.05 -14.76
C GLN A 110 10.90 4.71 -14.79
#